data_347eeede4e5a3ff4a121a919b82ffe50
#
_entry.id   347eeede4e5a3ff4a121a919b82ffe50
#
_cell.length_a   1.000
_cell.length_b   1.000
_cell.length_c   1.000
_cell.angle_alpha   90.00
_cell.angle_beta   90.00
_cell.angle_gamma   90.00
#
_symmetry.space_group_name_H-M   'P 1'
#
loop_
_entity.id
_entity.type
_entity.pdbx_description
1 polymer ?
#
loop_
_entity_poly.entity_id
_entity_poly.type
_entity_poly.pdbx_seq_one_letter_code
_entity_poly.pdbx_strand_id
1 'polypeptide(L)'
;MCGIVGYVGPDEALPIVLEGLRRLEYRGYDSAGVAVLDGDLTVVKRSGKLDELVAKLDEDGHPTGSPAMGHTRWATHGAPTDRNAHPHLDCTGTVAVIHNGIIENFQQLRARLEKHGHTLVSETDTELVAHLIEEQRREGGTLTDAVRATVKELEGAYSLVVLAADEPGLLVGVRVASPLVVGVGDGEMILASDIPALLGRTTTVIPVDEGRIVEVRAGGATFTDFDGNPAHPEAISIEWDAAQAEKGGFDTFMLKEIHEQPAAIRDTLVGRVDEHRRLVLDDLRISDDVLREVDKVFVVACGTAFHSGLVAKYAIEHWTRLPVEIDIASEFRYRDPVLGPDTLTLAVSQSGETIDTLEAARHARQQGSILLAVTNSVGSSLAREADGVIYTHAGPEIGVAATKTFATQMVSQYILAMYLAQVRGSMFPEEIAEVLTRMAELPRDVERAIGLDPQVRELAARFQDQHDWLFVGRHTGYPAALEGALKLKEISYVHAEGYPAGELKHGPIALVEEGVPVVAVATTCHVYPKMLSNIQEVRARGAEVIAIATEGDTQIRDVAQHVLEVPETPELLSPVVVTVPLQLLAYHVARLRGTDVDQPRNLAKSVTVE
;
A
#
# COMPACT_ATOMS: atom_id res chain seq x y z
N MET A 1 -3.12 2.30 -9.76
CA MET A 1 -3.31 0.85 -10.01
C MET A 1 -4.76 0.55 -10.28
N CYS A 2 -5.04 -0.58 -10.94
CA CYS A 2 -6.39 -0.97 -11.34
C CYS A 2 -6.93 -2.10 -10.44
N GLY A 3 -8.26 -2.26 -10.40
CA GLY A 3 -8.93 -3.37 -9.75
C GLY A 3 -9.41 -4.39 -10.79
N ILE A 4 -9.09 -5.67 -10.61
CA ILE A 4 -9.59 -6.80 -11.40
C ILE A 4 -10.49 -7.65 -10.51
N VAL A 5 -11.66 -8.04 -11.03
CA VAL A 5 -12.53 -9.07 -10.45
C VAL A 5 -13.10 -9.93 -11.58
N GLY A 6 -12.96 -11.24 -11.48
CA GLY A 6 -13.60 -12.23 -12.33
C GLY A 6 -14.37 -13.23 -11.47
N TYR A 7 -15.52 -13.66 -11.91
CA TYR A 7 -16.35 -14.65 -11.22
C TYR A 7 -16.79 -15.75 -12.17
N VAL A 8 -16.74 -16.99 -11.68
CA VAL A 8 -17.34 -18.16 -12.32
C VAL A 8 -17.99 -19.05 -11.27
N GLY A 9 -19.28 -19.29 -11.40
CA GLY A 9 -20.07 -20.01 -10.44
C GLY A 9 -21.55 -20.08 -10.82
N PRO A 10 -22.40 -20.62 -9.93
CA PRO A 10 -23.83 -20.81 -10.18
C PRO A 10 -24.67 -19.53 -10.03
N ASP A 11 -24.14 -18.52 -9.36
CA ASP A 11 -24.85 -17.28 -9.08
C ASP A 11 -24.77 -16.31 -10.28
N GLU A 12 -25.66 -15.29 -10.29
CA GLU A 12 -25.56 -14.15 -11.20
C GLU A 12 -24.23 -13.42 -10.93
N ALA A 13 -23.38 -13.37 -11.96
CA ALA A 13 -22.00 -12.92 -11.79
C ALA A 13 -21.87 -11.40 -11.64
N LEU A 14 -22.72 -10.61 -12.29
CA LEU A 14 -22.60 -9.15 -12.31
C LEU A 14 -22.64 -8.51 -10.92
N PRO A 15 -23.59 -8.83 -10.01
CA PRO A 15 -23.63 -8.26 -8.67
C PRO A 15 -22.36 -8.57 -7.86
N ILE A 16 -21.80 -9.78 -8.02
CA ILE A 16 -20.59 -10.24 -7.33
C ILE A 16 -19.36 -9.45 -7.84
N VAL A 17 -19.25 -9.30 -9.16
CA VAL A 17 -18.17 -8.53 -9.76
C VAL A 17 -18.24 -7.07 -9.36
N LEU A 18 -19.42 -6.44 -9.36
CA LEU A 18 -19.60 -5.03 -8.95
C LEU A 18 -19.26 -4.84 -7.46
N GLU A 19 -19.67 -5.78 -6.59
CA GLU A 19 -19.33 -5.72 -5.16
C GLU A 19 -17.82 -5.83 -4.93
N GLY A 20 -17.16 -6.78 -5.62
CA GLY A 20 -15.70 -6.91 -5.59
C GLY A 20 -14.98 -5.67 -6.10
N LEU A 21 -15.46 -5.08 -7.21
CA LEU A 21 -14.90 -3.84 -7.75
C LEU A 21 -15.10 -2.65 -6.80
N ARG A 22 -16.24 -2.56 -6.10
CA ARG A 22 -16.49 -1.53 -5.09
C ARG A 22 -15.45 -1.58 -3.98
N ARG A 23 -15.06 -2.77 -3.57
CA ARG A 23 -14.00 -2.98 -2.56
C ARG A 23 -12.59 -2.73 -3.09
N LEU A 24 -12.41 -2.69 -4.42
CA LEU A 24 -11.13 -2.38 -5.08
C LEU A 24 -11.05 -0.97 -5.65
N GLU A 25 -12.07 -0.13 -5.49
CA GLU A 25 -12.11 1.20 -6.10
C GLU A 25 -10.97 2.10 -5.63
N TYR A 26 -10.44 1.88 -4.41
CA TYR A 26 -9.24 2.56 -3.91
C TYR A 26 -7.98 2.32 -4.77
N ARG A 27 -8.01 1.30 -5.65
CA ARG A 27 -6.90 0.97 -6.57
C ARG A 27 -7.00 1.73 -7.90
N GLY A 28 -8.20 2.12 -8.34
CA GLY A 28 -8.41 2.84 -9.60
C GLY A 28 -9.85 3.29 -9.72
N TYR A 29 -10.05 4.49 -10.19
CA TYR A 29 -11.37 5.15 -10.24
C TYR A 29 -11.57 6.10 -11.44
N ASP A 30 -10.68 6.01 -12.45
CA ASP A 30 -10.73 6.87 -13.64
C ASP A 30 -11.76 6.39 -14.67
N SER A 31 -11.98 5.09 -14.73
CA SER A 31 -13.02 4.45 -15.52
C SER A 31 -13.30 3.04 -15.00
N ALA A 32 -14.48 2.52 -15.27
CA ALA A 32 -14.87 1.16 -14.91
C ALA A 32 -15.60 0.47 -16.06
N GLY A 33 -15.62 -0.88 -16.03
CA GLY A 33 -16.42 -1.65 -16.97
C GLY A 33 -16.48 -3.12 -16.62
N VAL A 34 -17.43 -3.79 -17.21
CA VAL A 34 -17.73 -5.22 -17.02
C VAL A 34 -17.93 -5.92 -18.35
N ALA A 35 -17.59 -7.21 -18.39
CA ALA A 35 -18.00 -8.15 -19.43
C ALA A 35 -18.74 -9.31 -18.77
N VAL A 36 -19.91 -9.64 -19.30
CA VAL A 36 -20.75 -10.76 -18.83
C VAL A 36 -21.06 -11.67 -20.00
N LEU A 37 -20.96 -12.96 -19.79
CA LEU A 37 -21.28 -13.99 -20.79
C LEU A 37 -22.65 -14.60 -20.52
N ASP A 38 -23.56 -14.42 -21.49
CA ASP A 38 -24.87 -15.10 -21.55
C ASP A 38 -25.13 -15.50 -23.00
N GLY A 39 -24.48 -16.56 -23.47
CA GLY A 39 -24.40 -16.92 -24.88
C GLY A 39 -23.47 -16.01 -25.66
N ASP A 40 -23.74 -14.71 -25.67
CA ASP A 40 -22.87 -13.67 -26.25
C ASP A 40 -22.16 -12.84 -25.14
N LEU A 41 -21.04 -12.19 -25.49
CA LEU A 41 -20.35 -11.26 -24.62
C LEU A 41 -21.03 -9.88 -24.60
N THR A 42 -21.57 -9.50 -23.47
CA THR A 42 -22.07 -8.14 -23.23
C THR A 42 -21.04 -7.32 -22.46
N VAL A 43 -20.58 -6.21 -23.03
CA VAL A 43 -19.60 -5.30 -22.43
C VAL A 43 -20.22 -3.94 -22.17
N VAL A 44 -20.15 -3.46 -20.92
CA VAL A 44 -20.58 -2.11 -20.51
C VAL A 44 -19.41 -1.40 -19.88
N LYS A 45 -19.10 -0.18 -20.35
CA LYS A 45 -17.96 0.62 -19.91
C LYS A 45 -18.36 2.07 -19.66
N ARG A 46 -17.72 2.71 -18.66
CA ARG A 46 -17.93 4.13 -18.34
C ARG A 46 -16.66 4.78 -17.79
N SER A 47 -16.41 6.01 -18.20
CA SER A 47 -15.42 6.90 -17.58
C SER A 47 -15.96 7.44 -16.25
N GLY A 48 -15.08 7.63 -15.26
CA GLY A 48 -15.42 8.04 -13.90
C GLY A 48 -15.44 6.88 -12.90
N LYS A 49 -15.95 7.16 -11.71
CA LYS A 49 -16.03 6.19 -10.61
C LYS A 49 -17.00 5.03 -10.94
N LEU A 50 -16.94 3.97 -10.14
CA LEU A 50 -17.78 2.78 -10.31
C LEU A 50 -19.28 3.12 -10.31
N ASP A 51 -19.71 4.12 -9.56
CA ASP A 51 -21.12 4.54 -9.52
C ASP A 51 -21.61 5.07 -10.87
N GLU A 52 -20.74 5.64 -11.72
CA GLU A 52 -21.09 6.03 -13.09
C GLU A 52 -21.37 4.81 -14.00
N LEU A 53 -20.63 3.72 -13.79
CA LEU A 53 -20.89 2.46 -14.47
C LEU A 53 -22.21 1.85 -13.99
N VAL A 54 -22.47 1.87 -12.65
CA VAL A 54 -23.72 1.35 -12.07
C VAL A 54 -24.91 2.13 -12.62
N ALA A 55 -24.84 3.47 -12.65
CA ALA A 55 -25.90 4.30 -13.22
C ALA A 55 -26.17 3.95 -14.70
N LYS A 56 -25.11 3.68 -15.49
CA LYS A 56 -25.28 3.25 -16.89
C LYS A 56 -25.93 1.86 -17.01
N LEU A 57 -25.56 0.93 -16.12
CA LEU A 57 -26.20 -0.40 -16.09
C LEU A 57 -27.69 -0.31 -15.69
N ASP A 58 -28.05 0.62 -14.80
CA ASP A 58 -29.45 0.88 -14.43
C ASP A 58 -30.26 1.46 -15.62
N GLU A 59 -29.63 2.24 -16.50
CA GLU A 59 -30.25 2.81 -17.71
C GLU A 59 -30.38 1.79 -18.85
N ASP A 60 -29.27 1.05 -19.13
CA ASP A 60 -29.18 0.17 -20.31
C ASP A 60 -29.73 -1.25 -20.05
N GLY A 61 -29.88 -1.63 -18.76
CA GLY A 61 -30.25 -2.96 -18.29
C GLY A 61 -29.05 -3.75 -17.79
N HIS A 62 -29.28 -4.57 -16.76
CA HIS A 62 -28.26 -5.42 -16.16
C HIS A 62 -28.10 -6.71 -16.97
N PRO A 63 -26.94 -6.96 -17.60
CA PRO A 63 -26.69 -8.26 -18.23
C PRO A 63 -26.67 -9.35 -17.16
N THR A 64 -27.26 -10.51 -17.51
CA THR A 64 -27.32 -11.71 -16.66
C THR A 64 -26.31 -12.74 -17.13
N GLY A 65 -26.03 -13.75 -16.30
CA GLY A 65 -25.20 -14.89 -16.67
C GLY A 65 -23.87 -14.99 -15.90
N SER A 66 -23.14 -16.04 -16.26
CA SER A 66 -21.82 -16.39 -15.68
C SER A 66 -21.02 -17.20 -16.71
N PRO A 67 -19.70 -16.96 -16.87
CA PRO A 67 -18.84 -16.07 -16.07
C PRO A 67 -18.98 -14.59 -16.41
N ALA A 68 -18.45 -13.76 -15.49
CA ALA A 68 -18.26 -12.35 -15.74
C ALA A 68 -16.91 -11.86 -15.23
N MET A 69 -16.43 -10.75 -15.77
CA MET A 69 -15.27 -10.04 -15.27
C MET A 69 -15.49 -8.54 -15.30
N GLY A 70 -14.81 -7.83 -14.42
CA GLY A 70 -14.89 -6.38 -14.33
C GLY A 70 -13.57 -5.75 -13.92
N HIS A 71 -13.47 -4.45 -14.18
CA HIS A 71 -12.26 -3.69 -14.01
C HIS A 71 -12.55 -2.27 -13.54
N THR A 72 -11.76 -1.76 -12.59
CA THR A 72 -11.64 -0.34 -12.29
C THR A 72 -10.27 0.13 -12.69
N ARG A 73 -10.19 1.17 -13.51
CA ARG A 73 -8.96 1.58 -14.18
C ARG A 73 -8.31 2.79 -13.51
N TRP A 74 -7.00 2.72 -13.39
CA TRP A 74 -6.09 3.83 -13.23
C TRP A 74 -5.36 4.04 -14.55
N ALA A 75 -5.58 5.17 -15.20
CA ALA A 75 -5.09 5.39 -16.56
C ALA A 75 -3.56 5.54 -16.62
N THR A 76 -2.90 4.65 -17.36
CA THR A 76 -1.48 4.70 -17.70
C THR A 76 -1.28 5.07 -19.17
N HIS A 77 -1.97 4.38 -20.09
CA HIS A 77 -1.95 4.60 -21.52
C HIS A 77 -3.35 4.98 -22.03
N GLY A 78 -3.47 6.13 -22.68
CA GLY A 78 -4.74 6.68 -23.17
C GLY A 78 -5.57 7.37 -22.07
N ALA A 79 -6.25 8.45 -22.44
CA ALA A 79 -7.08 9.25 -21.53
C ALA A 79 -8.22 8.43 -20.88
N PRO A 80 -8.75 8.83 -19.71
CA PRO A 80 -9.88 8.16 -19.07
C PRO A 80 -11.19 8.46 -19.81
N THR A 81 -11.48 7.67 -20.83
CA THR A 81 -12.68 7.73 -21.66
C THR A 81 -13.37 6.38 -21.70
N ASP A 82 -14.66 6.34 -22.05
CA ASP A 82 -15.40 5.08 -22.21
C ASP A 82 -14.71 4.13 -23.21
N ARG A 83 -14.10 4.68 -24.26
CA ARG A 83 -13.37 3.91 -25.27
C ARG A 83 -12.13 3.20 -24.70
N ASN A 84 -11.42 3.89 -23.83
CA ASN A 84 -10.18 3.41 -23.22
C ASN A 84 -10.42 2.64 -21.90
N ALA A 85 -11.67 2.57 -21.41
CA ALA A 85 -12.02 1.73 -20.26
C ALA A 85 -11.95 0.24 -20.65
N HIS A 86 -11.58 -0.60 -19.66
CA HIS A 86 -11.63 -2.06 -19.82
C HIS A 86 -13.04 -2.59 -19.51
N PRO A 87 -13.40 -3.75 -20.04
CA PRO A 87 -12.68 -4.69 -20.92
C PRO A 87 -12.48 -4.22 -22.35
N HIS A 88 -11.43 -4.73 -23.02
CA HIS A 88 -11.25 -4.59 -24.46
C HIS A 88 -11.61 -5.87 -25.19
N LEU A 89 -12.16 -5.72 -26.41
CA LEU A 89 -12.57 -6.84 -27.25
C LEU A 89 -11.61 -7.00 -28.44
N ASP A 90 -11.57 -8.22 -29.00
CA ASP A 90 -10.99 -8.52 -30.29
C ASP A 90 -11.85 -7.97 -31.46
N CYS A 91 -11.41 -8.13 -32.72
CA CYS A 91 -12.16 -7.69 -33.91
C CYS A 91 -13.52 -8.36 -34.03
N THR A 92 -13.69 -9.56 -33.50
CA THR A 92 -14.92 -10.36 -33.63
C THR A 92 -15.90 -10.14 -32.48
N GLY A 93 -15.48 -9.49 -31.41
CA GLY A 93 -16.25 -9.31 -30.18
C GLY A 93 -16.45 -10.59 -29.36
N THR A 94 -15.65 -11.62 -29.61
CA THR A 94 -15.76 -12.93 -28.94
C THR A 94 -14.76 -13.16 -27.84
N VAL A 95 -13.70 -12.37 -27.76
CA VAL A 95 -12.68 -12.40 -26.70
C VAL A 95 -12.66 -11.07 -25.99
N ALA A 96 -12.78 -11.09 -24.67
CA ALA A 96 -12.66 -9.92 -23.81
C ALA A 96 -11.44 -10.04 -22.90
N VAL A 97 -10.71 -8.92 -22.71
CA VAL A 97 -9.49 -8.84 -21.89
C VAL A 97 -9.58 -7.67 -20.94
N ILE A 98 -9.24 -7.91 -19.68
CA ILE A 98 -8.93 -6.88 -18.68
C ILE A 98 -7.47 -7.03 -18.24
N HIS A 99 -6.82 -5.92 -17.86
CA HIS A 99 -5.40 -5.86 -17.66
C HIS A 99 -5.04 -4.86 -16.55
N ASN A 100 -4.15 -5.28 -15.63
CA ASN A 100 -3.43 -4.40 -14.73
C ASN A 100 -1.95 -4.42 -15.13
N GLY A 101 -1.33 -3.27 -15.26
CA GLY A 101 0.09 -3.18 -15.59
C GLY A 101 0.38 -2.37 -16.85
N ILE A 102 1.52 -2.65 -17.48
CA ILE A 102 2.00 -2.00 -18.70
C ILE A 102 2.64 -3.06 -19.62
N ILE A 103 2.24 -3.05 -20.89
CA ILE A 103 2.90 -3.80 -21.96
C ILE A 103 3.92 -2.88 -22.62
N GLU A 104 5.20 -3.07 -22.31
CA GLU A 104 6.27 -2.14 -22.72
C GLU A 104 6.53 -2.15 -24.21
N ASN A 105 6.42 -3.30 -24.88
CA ASN A 105 6.63 -3.43 -26.32
C ASN A 105 5.36 -3.13 -27.15
N PHE A 106 4.36 -2.43 -26.57
CA PHE A 106 3.04 -2.20 -27.18
C PHE A 106 3.12 -1.49 -28.55
N GLN A 107 4.08 -0.58 -28.76
CA GLN A 107 4.21 0.14 -30.04
C GLN A 107 4.57 -0.81 -31.18
N GLN A 108 5.47 -1.77 -30.93
CA GLN A 108 5.87 -2.78 -31.93
C GLN A 108 4.70 -3.71 -32.24
N LEU A 109 3.98 -4.15 -31.19
CA LEU A 109 2.82 -5.02 -31.34
C LEU A 109 1.69 -4.30 -32.09
N ARG A 110 1.44 -3.03 -31.80
CA ARG A 110 0.45 -2.19 -32.52
C ARG A 110 0.75 -2.14 -34.02
N ALA A 111 1.96 -1.76 -34.38
CA ALA A 111 2.37 -1.66 -35.80
C ALA A 111 2.22 -3.00 -36.54
N ARG A 112 2.48 -4.13 -35.88
CA ARG A 112 2.29 -5.47 -36.43
C ARG A 112 0.82 -5.80 -36.66
N LEU A 113 -0.04 -5.60 -35.66
CA LEU A 113 -1.47 -5.89 -35.72
C LEU A 113 -2.17 -5.04 -36.79
N GLU A 114 -1.85 -3.75 -36.89
CA GLU A 114 -2.37 -2.86 -37.94
C GLU A 114 -1.97 -3.36 -39.33
N LYS A 115 -0.74 -3.83 -39.50
CA LYS A 115 -0.27 -4.43 -40.77
C LYS A 115 -0.97 -5.75 -41.11
N HIS A 116 -1.38 -6.53 -40.09
CA HIS A 116 -2.18 -7.75 -40.26
C HIS A 116 -3.68 -7.48 -40.47
N GLY A 117 -4.09 -6.22 -40.46
CA GLY A 117 -5.46 -5.80 -40.78
C GLY A 117 -6.39 -5.71 -39.56
N HIS A 118 -5.87 -5.74 -38.36
CA HIS A 118 -6.66 -5.49 -37.14
C HIS A 118 -7.04 -4.01 -37.04
N THR A 119 -8.28 -3.75 -36.63
CA THR A 119 -8.78 -2.40 -36.36
C THR A 119 -8.75 -2.13 -34.87
N LEU A 120 -7.82 -1.26 -34.45
CA LEU A 120 -7.67 -0.87 -33.06
C LEU A 120 -8.54 0.37 -32.78
N VAL A 121 -9.40 0.29 -31.78
CA VAL A 121 -10.36 1.36 -31.45
C VAL A 121 -9.92 2.20 -30.25
N SER A 122 -9.04 1.69 -29.39
CA SER A 122 -8.56 2.40 -28.20
C SER A 122 -7.11 2.86 -28.34
N GLU A 123 -6.68 3.65 -27.36
CA GLU A 123 -5.29 4.11 -27.24
C GLU A 123 -4.52 3.28 -26.21
N THR A 124 -5.13 2.21 -25.68
CA THR A 124 -4.53 1.40 -24.61
C THR A 124 -3.60 0.33 -25.18
N ASP A 125 -2.66 -0.09 -24.36
CA ASP A 125 -1.82 -1.26 -24.59
C ASP A 125 -2.61 -2.57 -24.45
N THR A 126 -3.67 -2.58 -23.66
CA THR A 126 -4.50 -3.76 -23.35
C THR A 126 -5.25 -4.29 -24.56
N GLU A 127 -5.78 -3.43 -25.42
CA GLU A 127 -6.53 -3.86 -26.60
C GLU A 127 -5.70 -4.76 -27.52
N LEU A 128 -4.40 -4.52 -27.59
CA LEU A 128 -3.49 -5.33 -28.39
C LEU A 128 -3.49 -6.79 -27.95
N VAL A 129 -3.62 -7.05 -26.65
CA VAL A 129 -3.66 -8.42 -26.10
C VAL A 129 -4.88 -9.18 -26.61
N ALA A 130 -6.06 -8.54 -26.70
CA ALA A 130 -7.27 -9.17 -27.26
C ALA A 130 -7.06 -9.58 -28.71
N HIS A 131 -6.45 -8.71 -29.53
CA HIS A 131 -6.16 -8.99 -30.93
C HIS A 131 -5.04 -10.03 -31.12
N LEU A 132 -4.04 -10.08 -30.26
CA LEU A 132 -3.03 -11.13 -30.29
C LEU A 132 -3.64 -12.49 -29.98
N ILE A 133 -4.51 -12.57 -28.96
CA ILE A 133 -5.25 -13.81 -28.65
C ILE A 133 -6.13 -14.22 -29.83
N GLU A 134 -6.80 -13.28 -30.51
CA GLU A 134 -7.55 -13.55 -31.74
C GLU A 134 -6.68 -14.19 -32.82
N GLU A 135 -5.46 -13.67 -33.07
CA GLU A 135 -4.53 -14.26 -34.03
C GLU A 135 -4.18 -15.70 -33.68
N GLN A 136 -3.81 -15.95 -32.41
CA GLN A 136 -3.45 -17.27 -31.94
C GLN A 136 -4.63 -18.27 -32.04
N ARG A 137 -5.84 -17.81 -31.76
CA ARG A 137 -7.04 -18.67 -31.88
C ARG A 137 -7.38 -19.05 -33.32
N ARG A 138 -7.03 -18.22 -34.31
CA ARG A 138 -7.18 -18.56 -35.74
C ARG A 138 -6.33 -19.76 -36.16
N GLU A 139 -5.24 -20.01 -35.43
CA GLU A 139 -4.38 -21.20 -35.65
C GLU A 139 -4.98 -22.47 -35.02
N GLY A 140 -6.03 -22.37 -34.23
CA GLY A 140 -6.68 -23.45 -33.50
C GLY A 140 -6.15 -23.60 -32.06
N GLY A 141 -6.80 -24.43 -31.25
CA GLY A 141 -6.46 -24.64 -29.84
C GLY A 141 -7.45 -23.99 -28.87
N THR A 142 -7.22 -24.20 -27.58
CA THR A 142 -8.05 -23.66 -26.50
C THR A 142 -7.74 -22.18 -26.23
N LEU A 143 -8.60 -21.49 -25.47
CA LEU A 143 -8.35 -20.14 -25.01
C LEU A 143 -7.01 -20.07 -24.23
N THR A 144 -6.76 -21.04 -23.36
CA THR A 144 -5.51 -21.13 -22.58
C THR A 144 -4.28 -21.29 -23.47
N ASP A 145 -4.38 -22.05 -24.57
CA ASP A 145 -3.24 -22.21 -25.50
C ASP A 145 -2.95 -20.88 -26.23
N ALA A 146 -4.00 -20.17 -26.66
CA ALA A 146 -3.86 -18.87 -27.29
C ALA A 146 -3.28 -17.82 -26.32
N VAL A 147 -3.75 -17.78 -25.08
CA VAL A 147 -3.19 -16.92 -24.02
C VAL A 147 -1.73 -17.27 -23.77
N ARG A 148 -1.39 -18.56 -23.67
CA ARG A 148 -0.01 -19.04 -23.46
C ARG A 148 0.93 -18.63 -24.61
N ALA A 149 0.47 -18.66 -25.83
CA ALA A 149 1.23 -18.20 -26.99
C ALA A 149 1.42 -16.67 -26.95
N THR A 150 0.36 -15.94 -26.65
CA THR A 150 0.36 -14.48 -26.56
C THR A 150 1.34 -13.96 -25.50
N VAL A 151 1.32 -14.50 -24.28
CA VAL A 151 2.17 -14.00 -23.19
C VAL A 151 3.67 -14.16 -23.44
N LYS A 152 4.07 -15.07 -24.33
CA LYS A 152 5.47 -15.22 -24.74
C LYS A 152 5.95 -14.07 -25.66
N GLU A 153 5.02 -13.28 -26.20
CA GLU A 153 5.32 -12.13 -27.05
C GLU A 153 5.25 -10.79 -26.29
N LEU A 154 4.68 -10.80 -25.06
CA LEU A 154 4.52 -9.59 -24.24
C LEU A 154 5.77 -9.33 -23.40
N GLU A 155 6.19 -8.07 -23.35
CA GLU A 155 7.23 -7.57 -22.45
C GLU A 155 6.61 -6.57 -21.46
N GLY A 156 7.03 -6.62 -20.19
CA GLY A 156 6.56 -5.71 -19.15
C GLY A 156 5.98 -6.38 -17.92
N ALA A 157 5.35 -5.60 -17.06
CA ALA A 157 4.72 -6.03 -15.81
C ALA A 157 3.20 -5.99 -15.97
N TYR A 158 2.51 -7.15 -15.89
CA TYR A 158 1.07 -7.23 -16.15
C TYR A 158 0.38 -8.37 -15.40
N SER A 159 -0.91 -8.21 -15.14
CA SER A 159 -1.83 -9.31 -14.91
C SER A 159 -3.02 -9.19 -15.85
N LEU A 160 -3.42 -10.31 -16.42
CA LEU A 160 -4.52 -10.40 -17.41
C LEU A 160 -5.62 -11.29 -16.86
N VAL A 161 -6.88 -10.96 -17.19
CA VAL A 161 -7.99 -11.91 -17.14
C VAL A 161 -8.70 -11.89 -18.48
N VAL A 162 -8.92 -13.08 -19.02
CA VAL A 162 -9.45 -13.30 -20.36
C VAL A 162 -10.70 -14.15 -20.29
N LEU A 163 -11.71 -13.78 -21.06
CA LEU A 163 -13.00 -14.47 -21.22
C LEU A 163 -13.29 -14.62 -22.71
N ALA A 164 -13.75 -15.78 -23.15
CA ALA A 164 -14.14 -16.05 -24.53
C ALA A 164 -15.57 -16.62 -24.62
N ALA A 165 -16.33 -16.17 -25.60
CA ALA A 165 -17.72 -16.55 -25.79
C ALA A 165 -17.91 -18.05 -26.14
N ASP A 166 -16.95 -18.64 -26.85
CA ASP A 166 -17.00 -20.04 -27.30
C ASP A 166 -16.43 -21.06 -26.28
N GLU A 167 -15.90 -20.57 -25.15
CA GLU A 167 -15.49 -21.41 -24.01
C GLU A 167 -16.21 -21.00 -22.71
N PRO A 168 -17.54 -21.19 -22.63
CA PRO A 168 -18.32 -20.77 -21.48
C PRO A 168 -17.85 -21.50 -20.20
N GLY A 169 -17.91 -20.79 -19.07
CA GLY A 169 -17.52 -21.32 -17.75
C GLY A 169 -16.00 -21.35 -17.53
N LEU A 170 -15.20 -20.68 -18.34
CA LEU A 170 -13.76 -20.53 -18.18
C LEU A 170 -13.37 -19.05 -18.06
N LEU A 171 -12.54 -18.75 -17.06
CA LEU A 171 -11.71 -17.55 -17.00
C LEU A 171 -10.24 -17.97 -17.05
N VAL A 172 -9.42 -17.28 -17.84
CA VAL A 172 -7.98 -17.49 -17.89
C VAL A 172 -7.30 -16.29 -17.28
N GLY A 173 -6.56 -16.51 -16.17
CA GLY A 173 -5.74 -15.50 -15.51
C GLY A 173 -4.26 -15.66 -15.84
N VAL A 174 -3.52 -14.56 -15.93
CA VAL A 174 -2.06 -14.55 -16.11
C VAL A 174 -1.45 -13.56 -15.13
N ARG A 175 -0.28 -13.89 -14.60
CA ARG A 175 0.50 -12.97 -13.76
C ARG A 175 1.95 -12.87 -14.20
N VAL A 176 2.39 -11.60 -14.37
CA VAL A 176 3.79 -11.16 -14.47
C VAL A 176 3.91 -9.87 -13.65
N ALA A 177 4.54 -9.93 -12.50
CA ALA A 177 4.72 -8.86 -11.52
C ALA A 177 3.41 -8.37 -10.85
N SER A 178 2.40 -7.88 -11.62
CA SER A 178 1.14 -7.36 -11.05
C SER A 178 0.35 -8.45 -10.31
N PRO A 179 -0.17 -8.20 -9.09
CA PRO A 179 -0.79 -9.23 -8.25
C PRO A 179 -2.09 -9.78 -8.83
N LEU A 180 -2.30 -11.09 -8.63
CA LEU A 180 -3.53 -11.82 -8.96
C LEU A 180 -3.71 -12.96 -7.95
N VAL A 181 -4.94 -13.17 -7.48
CA VAL A 181 -5.31 -14.21 -6.52
C VAL A 181 -6.59 -14.93 -6.95
N VAL A 182 -6.73 -16.19 -6.56
CA VAL A 182 -7.94 -17.00 -6.76
C VAL A 182 -8.60 -17.23 -5.41
N GLY A 183 -9.81 -16.74 -5.22
CA GLY A 183 -10.69 -17.09 -4.11
C GLY A 183 -11.42 -18.39 -4.38
N VAL A 184 -11.37 -19.33 -3.45
CA VAL A 184 -12.00 -20.66 -3.55
C VAL A 184 -13.27 -20.67 -2.70
N GLY A 185 -14.43 -20.71 -3.36
CA GLY A 185 -15.75 -20.82 -2.73
C GLY A 185 -16.38 -22.21 -2.92
N ASP A 186 -17.60 -22.38 -2.43
CA ASP A 186 -18.36 -23.61 -2.57
C ASP A 186 -19.04 -23.68 -3.96
N GLY A 187 -18.41 -24.38 -4.89
CA GLY A 187 -18.87 -24.46 -6.29
C GLY A 187 -18.71 -23.16 -7.07
N GLU A 188 -17.92 -22.24 -6.59
CA GLU A 188 -17.61 -20.98 -7.24
C GLU A 188 -16.14 -20.60 -7.09
N MET A 189 -15.62 -19.82 -8.04
CA MET A 189 -14.27 -19.27 -8.00
C MET A 189 -14.29 -17.79 -8.35
N ILE A 190 -13.42 -17.03 -7.69
CA ILE A 190 -13.26 -15.59 -7.91
C ILE A 190 -11.80 -15.30 -8.23
N LEU A 191 -11.52 -14.67 -9.35
CA LEU A 191 -10.22 -14.07 -9.69
C LEU A 191 -10.22 -12.62 -9.25
N ALA A 192 -9.20 -12.19 -8.51
CA ALA A 192 -9.12 -10.79 -8.10
C ALA A 192 -7.66 -10.28 -8.06
N SER A 193 -7.49 -8.98 -8.24
CA SER A 193 -6.17 -8.35 -8.09
C SER A 193 -5.78 -8.08 -6.65
N ASP A 194 -6.71 -8.22 -5.70
CA ASP A 194 -6.44 -8.08 -4.27
C ASP A 194 -7.49 -8.80 -3.42
N ILE A 195 -7.10 -9.17 -2.20
CA ILE A 195 -7.89 -9.95 -1.23
C ILE A 195 -9.21 -9.25 -0.82
N PRO A 196 -9.29 -7.92 -0.62
CA PRO A 196 -10.54 -7.27 -0.24
C PRO A 196 -11.74 -7.58 -1.14
N ALA A 197 -11.51 -7.85 -2.43
CA ALA A 197 -12.58 -8.23 -3.37
C ALA A 197 -13.25 -9.57 -3.03
N LEU A 198 -12.56 -10.44 -2.29
CA LEU A 198 -12.99 -11.81 -1.95
C LEU A 198 -13.78 -11.86 -0.64
N LEU A 199 -13.68 -10.82 0.20
CA LEU A 199 -14.27 -10.77 1.54
C LEU A 199 -15.80 -10.93 1.47
N GLY A 200 -16.33 -11.74 2.39
CA GLY A 200 -17.76 -12.07 2.44
C GLY A 200 -18.18 -13.24 1.55
N ARG A 201 -17.31 -13.70 0.63
CA ARG A 201 -17.56 -14.90 -0.22
C ARG A 201 -16.67 -16.07 0.17
N THR A 202 -15.38 -15.82 0.40
CA THR A 202 -14.44 -16.86 0.81
C THR A 202 -13.31 -16.31 1.66
N THR A 203 -12.76 -17.16 2.52
CA THR A 203 -11.53 -16.92 3.27
C THR A 203 -10.36 -17.76 2.76
N THR A 204 -10.60 -18.64 1.79
CA THR A 204 -9.57 -19.49 1.19
C THR A 204 -9.08 -18.88 -0.10
N VAL A 205 -7.79 -18.54 -0.17
CA VAL A 205 -7.19 -17.82 -1.28
C VAL A 205 -5.96 -18.57 -1.78
N ILE A 206 -5.82 -18.69 -3.09
CA ILE A 206 -4.62 -19.22 -3.75
C ILE A 206 -3.95 -18.06 -4.50
N PRO A 207 -2.77 -17.58 -4.06
CA PRO A 207 -2.00 -16.61 -4.83
C PRO A 207 -1.57 -17.19 -6.18
N VAL A 208 -1.68 -16.41 -7.24
CA VAL A 208 -1.08 -16.76 -8.53
C VAL A 208 0.39 -16.34 -8.48
N ASP A 209 1.32 -17.27 -8.63
CA ASP A 209 2.74 -16.99 -8.60
C ASP A 209 3.22 -16.29 -9.89
N GLU A 210 4.42 -15.72 -9.82
CA GLU A 210 5.09 -15.09 -10.94
C GLU A 210 5.26 -16.06 -12.14
N GLY A 211 4.97 -15.58 -13.36
CA GLY A 211 5.10 -16.37 -14.58
C GLY A 211 4.09 -17.52 -14.67
N ARG A 212 2.89 -17.37 -14.10
CA ARG A 212 1.84 -18.41 -14.11
C ARG A 212 0.61 -18.00 -14.90
N ILE A 213 0.01 -19.04 -15.50
CA ILE A 213 -1.32 -19.03 -16.10
C ILE A 213 -2.23 -19.85 -15.19
N VAL A 214 -3.42 -19.34 -14.91
CA VAL A 214 -4.45 -20.05 -14.17
C VAL A 214 -5.72 -20.17 -15.00
N GLU A 215 -6.23 -21.38 -15.16
CA GLU A 215 -7.59 -21.67 -15.64
C GLU A 215 -8.51 -21.76 -14.44
N VAL A 216 -9.57 -20.98 -14.46
CA VAL A 216 -10.55 -20.92 -13.36
C VAL A 216 -11.92 -21.33 -13.90
N ARG A 217 -12.48 -22.38 -13.29
CA ARG A 217 -13.84 -22.89 -13.55
C ARG A 217 -14.57 -23.01 -12.22
N ALA A 218 -15.89 -23.10 -12.22
CA ALA A 218 -16.69 -23.23 -11.00
C ALA A 218 -16.23 -24.38 -10.08
N GLY A 219 -15.70 -25.46 -10.65
CA GLY A 219 -15.24 -26.65 -9.91
C GLY A 219 -13.79 -26.60 -9.44
N GLY A 220 -13.01 -25.54 -9.73
CA GLY A 220 -11.62 -25.46 -9.31
C GLY A 220 -10.73 -24.62 -10.24
N ALA A 221 -9.48 -24.49 -9.84
CA ALA A 221 -8.44 -23.78 -10.58
C ALA A 221 -7.27 -24.70 -10.92
N THR A 222 -6.71 -24.53 -12.14
CA THR A 222 -5.54 -25.27 -12.62
C THR A 222 -4.43 -24.28 -12.98
N PHE A 223 -3.23 -24.49 -12.46
CA PHE A 223 -2.10 -23.58 -12.64
C PHE A 223 -1.03 -24.23 -13.51
N THR A 224 -0.48 -23.47 -14.44
CA THR A 224 0.67 -23.88 -15.27
C THR A 224 1.67 -22.72 -15.41
N ASP A 225 2.91 -23.05 -15.78
CA ASP A 225 3.84 -22.03 -16.28
C ASP A 225 3.57 -21.72 -17.77
N PHE A 226 4.37 -20.83 -18.35
CA PHE A 226 4.25 -20.44 -19.76
C PHE A 226 4.65 -21.55 -20.75
N ASP A 227 5.26 -22.63 -20.28
CA ASP A 227 5.58 -23.81 -21.08
C ASP A 227 4.53 -24.92 -20.91
N GLY A 228 3.52 -24.71 -20.05
CA GLY A 228 2.44 -25.66 -19.80
C GLY A 228 2.74 -26.66 -18.71
N ASN A 229 3.86 -26.56 -17.99
CA ASN A 229 4.14 -27.44 -16.88
C ASN A 229 3.19 -27.11 -15.70
N PRO A 230 2.59 -28.14 -15.07
CA PRO A 230 1.67 -27.92 -13.96
C PRO A 230 2.37 -27.33 -12.73
N ALA A 231 1.64 -26.46 -12.02
CA ALA A 231 2.05 -25.89 -10.74
C ALA A 231 0.96 -26.15 -9.69
N HIS A 232 1.35 -26.23 -8.43
CA HIS A 232 0.47 -26.53 -7.31
C HIS A 232 0.72 -25.52 -6.17
N PRO A 233 0.29 -24.25 -6.32
CA PRO A 233 0.44 -23.25 -5.28
C PRO A 233 -0.40 -23.62 -4.05
N GLU A 234 0.09 -23.27 -2.87
CA GLU A 234 -0.60 -23.53 -1.62
C GLU A 234 -1.73 -22.52 -1.38
N ALA A 235 -2.87 -23.02 -0.88
CA ALA A 235 -3.96 -22.15 -0.44
C ALA A 235 -3.62 -21.55 0.93
N ILE A 236 -3.94 -20.30 1.10
CA ILE A 236 -3.82 -19.56 2.39
C ILE A 236 -5.21 -19.23 2.93
N SER A 237 -5.34 -19.19 4.26
CA SER A 237 -6.55 -18.73 4.93
C SER A 237 -6.41 -17.26 5.32
N ILE A 238 -7.44 -16.46 5.01
CA ILE A 238 -7.49 -15.04 5.35
C ILE A 238 -8.37 -14.86 6.58
N GLU A 239 -7.83 -14.22 7.61
CA GLU A 239 -8.51 -13.97 8.88
C GLU A 239 -9.32 -12.66 8.89
N TRP A 240 -9.30 -11.88 7.82
CA TRP A 240 -10.01 -10.59 7.76
C TRP A 240 -11.52 -10.77 7.67
N ASP A 241 -12.24 -10.05 8.54
CA ASP A 241 -13.70 -9.96 8.50
C ASP A 241 -14.14 -8.91 7.47
N ALA A 242 -15.22 -9.20 6.73
CA ALA A 242 -15.84 -8.26 5.79
C ALA A 242 -16.24 -6.94 6.48
N ALA A 243 -16.71 -7.00 7.74
CA ALA A 243 -17.07 -5.81 8.52
C ALA A 243 -15.87 -4.88 8.77
N GLN A 244 -14.65 -5.39 8.79
CA GLN A 244 -13.45 -4.58 8.93
C GLN A 244 -13.18 -3.72 7.68
N ALA A 245 -13.65 -4.13 6.53
CA ALA A 245 -13.53 -3.39 5.27
C ALA A 245 -14.67 -2.38 5.04
N GLU A 246 -15.56 -2.16 6.01
CA GLU A 246 -16.62 -1.17 5.97
C GLU A 246 -16.27 0.05 6.82
N LYS A 247 -16.97 1.19 6.59
CA LYS A 247 -16.70 2.44 7.34
C LYS A 247 -17.12 2.39 8.81
N GLY A 248 -17.95 1.43 9.24
CA GLY A 248 -18.28 1.21 10.64
C GLY A 248 -18.90 2.42 11.37
N GLY A 249 -19.64 3.28 10.65
CA GLY A 249 -20.27 4.49 11.20
C GLY A 249 -19.42 5.76 11.11
N PHE A 250 -18.20 5.69 10.59
CA PHE A 250 -17.38 6.86 10.29
C PHE A 250 -17.72 7.45 8.92
N ASP A 251 -17.53 8.75 8.74
CA ASP A 251 -17.77 9.42 7.46
C ASP A 251 -16.82 8.93 6.36
N THR A 252 -15.58 8.59 6.75
CA THR A 252 -14.49 8.22 5.84
C THR A 252 -13.69 7.04 6.38
N PHE A 253 -13.01 6.29 5.48
CA PHE A 253 -12.09 5.24 5.88
C PHE A 253 -10.89 5.80 6.64
N MET A 254 -10.29 6.91 6.19
CA MET A 254 -9.14 7.50 6.85
C MET A 254 -9.43 7.84 8.32
N LEU A 255 -10.60 8.44 8.64
CA LEU A 255 -10.94 8.74 10.03
C LEU A 255 -11.13 7.48 10.85
N LYS A 256 -11.82 6.46 10.32
CA LYS A 256 -11.94 5.14 10.95
C LYS A 256 -10.57 4.57 11.26
N GLU A 257 -9.66 4.55 10.28
CA GLU A 257 -8.33 3.97 10.37
C GLU A 257 -7.43 4.71 11.37
N ILE A 258 -7.59 6.04 11.50
CA ILE A 258 -6.95 6.81 12.59
C ILE A 258 -7.45 6.31 13.96
N HIS A 259 -8.76 6.04 14.11
CA HIS A 259 -9.36 5.56 15.36
C HIS A 259 -9.05 4.07 15.62
N GLU A 260 -8.71 3.30 14.60
CA GLU A 260 -8.31 1.89 14.74
C GLU A 260 -6.85 1.70 15.19
N GLN A 261 -6.01 2.74 15.18
CA GLN A 261 -4.59 2.63 15.55
C GLN A 261 -4.37 1.97 16.93
N PRO A 262 -5.12 2.28 18.01
CA PRO A 262 -4.93 1.62 19.29
C PRO A 262 -5.15 0.10 19.22
N ALA A 263 -6.15 -0.35 18.47
CA ALA A 263 -6.42 -1.78 18.27
C ALA A 263 -5.33 -2.43 17.42
N ALA A 264 -4.97 -1.81 16.29
CA ALA A 264 -3.94 -2.31 15.40
C ALA A 264 -2.56 -2.46 16.09
N ILE A 265 -2.20 -1.50 16.95
CA ILE A 265 -0.96 -1.59 17.75
C ILE A 265 -1.03 -2.77 18.73
N ARG A 266 -2.18 -2.99 19.40
CA ARG A 266 -2.36 -4.16 20.28
C ARG A 266 -2.18 -5.45 19.51
N ASP A 267 -2.82 -5.57 18.35
CA ASP A 267 -2.76 -6.77 17.51
C ASP A 267 -1.33 -7.05 17.00
N THR A 268 -0.57 -5.99 16.68
CA THR A 268 0.85 -6.10 16.32
C THR A 268 1.71 -6.66 17.47
N LEU A 269 1.35 -6.36 18.73
CA LEU A 269 2.11 -6.78 19.92
C LEU A 269 1.73 -8.18 20.43
N VAL A 270 0.53 -8.68 20.08
CA VAL A 270 0.05 -9.99 20.53
C VAL A 270 0.97 -11.12 20.05
N GLY A 271 1.29 -12.06 20.95
CA GLY A 271 2.08 -13.25 20.62
C GLY A 271 3.58 -13.01 20.44
N ARG A 272 4.09 -11.79 20.72
CA ARG A 272 5.50 -11.46 20.52
C ARG A 272 6.39 -11.72 21.76
N VAL A 273 5.82 -12.18 22.86
CA VAL A 273 6.54 -12.41 24.14
C VAL A 273 6.14 -13.76 24.69
N ASP A 274 7.12 -14.59 25.05
CA ASP A 274 6.93 -15.91 25.68
C ASP A 274 6.64 -15.79 27.20
N GLU A 275 6.43 -16.94 27.84
CA GLU A 275 6.21 -17.06 29.29
C GLU A 275 7.40 -16.57 30.16
N HIS A 276 8.60 -16.52 29.56
CA HIS A 276 9.83 -16.03 30.20
C HIS A 276 10.09 -14.54 29.91
N ARG A 277 9.14 -13.82 29.30
CA ARG A 277 9.26 -12.43 28.86
C ARG A 277 10.36 -12.19 27.83
N ARG A 278 10.67 -13.18 27.00
CA ARG A 278 11.60 -13.06 25.90
C ARG A 278 10.81 -12.80 24.62
N LEU A 279 11.38 -11.98 23.74
CA LEU A 279 10.80 -11.78 22.42
C LEU A 279 10.90 -13.04 21.57
N VAL A 280 9.81 -13.37 20.89
CA VAL A 280 9.67 -14.49 19.97
C VAL A 280 9.09 -13.99 18.67
N LEU A 281 9.71 -14.37 17.56
CA LEU A 281 9.27 -14.02 16.20
C LEU A 281 9.20 -15.31 15.38
N ASP A 282 8.12 -16.09 15.55
CA ASP A 282 7.96 -17.41 14.95
C ASP A 282 7.96 -17.37 13.41
N ASP A 283 7.43 -16.29 12.82
CA ASP A 283 7.37 -16.09 11.36
C ASP A 283 8.71 -15.65 10.75
N LEU A 284 9.71 -15.34 11.57
CA LEU A 284 10.96 -14.74 11.10
C LEU A 284 11.75 -15.66 10.17
N ARG A 285 11.70 -16.99 10.40
CA ARG A 285 12.37 -18.04 9.60
C ARG A 285 13.89 -17.89 9.44
N ILE A 286 14.50 -16.87 10.01
CA ILE A 286 15.95 -16.63 10.01
C ILE A 286 16.48 -17.07 11.38
N SER A 287 17.52 -17.90 11.39
CA SER A 287 18.08 -18.39 12.66
C SER A 287 18.79 -17.30 13.45
N ASP A 288 18.79 -17.42 14.78
CA ASP A 288 19.50 -16.51 15.67
C ASP A 288 21.00 -16.42 15.37
N ASP A 289 21.61 -17.52 14.91
CA ASP A 289 23.04 -17.55 14.56
C ASP A 289 23.30 -16.66 13.35
N VAL A 290 22.44 -16.68 12.34
CA VAL A 290 22.53 -15.79 11.16
C VAL A 290 22.34 -14.34 11.58
N LEU A 291 21.34 -14.03 12.42
CA LEU A 291 21.09 -12.67 12.90
C LEU A 291 22.21 -12.13 13.79
N ARG A 292 22.95 -13.02 14.45
CA ARG A 292 24.11 -12.64 15.29
C ARG A 292 25.28 -12.16 14.46
N GLU A 293 25.46 -12.74 13.27
CA GLU A 293 26.56 -12.39 12.36
C GLU A 293 26.27 -11.13 11.51
N VAL A 294 25.03 -10.61 11.51
CA VAL A 294 24.70 -9.36 10.82
C VAL A 294 25.58 -8.22 11.32
N ASP A 295 26.26 -7.52 10.44
CA ASP A 295 27.12 -6.38 10.76
C ASP A 295 26.52 -5.02 10.31
N LYS A 296 25.52 -5.04 9.44
CA LYS A 296 24.83 -3.86 8.92
C LYS A 296 23.36 -4.15 8.61
N VAL A 297 22.49 -3.18 8.86
CA VAL A 297 21.09 -3.19 8.43
C VAL A 297 20.90 -2.18 7.30
N PHE A 298 20.21 -2.58 6.27
CA PHE A 298 19.77 -1.71 5.18
C PHE A 298 18.24 -1.67 5.15
N VAL A 299 17.61 -0.49 5.26
CA VAL A 299 16.16 -0.35 5.15
C VAL A 299 15.81 0.21 3.79
N VAL A 300 14.89 -0.45 3.06
CA VAL A 300 14.41 0.00 1.75
C VAL A 300 12.88 0.10 1.76
N ALA A 301 12.36 1.25 1.34
CA ALA A 301 10.92 1.52 1.33
C ALA A 301 10.58 2.75 0.48
N CYS A 302 9.28 3.01 0.28
CA CYS A 302 8.74 4.19 -0.38
C CYS A 302 7.78 4.95 0.54
N GLY A 303 7.71 6.28 0.39
CA GLY A 303 6.70 7.15 1.02
C GLY A 303 6.62 6.99 2.54
N THR A 304 5.41 6.77 3.05
CA THR A 304 5.14 6.56 4.48
C THR A 304 5.97 5.42 5.10
N ALA A 305 6.13 4.31 4.36
CA ALA A 305 6.96 3.20 4.83
C ALA A 305 8.44 3.59 4.95
N PHE A 306 8.96 4.45 4.07
CA PHE A 306 10.30 5.02 4.21
C PHE A 306 10.43 5.87 5.49
N HIS A 307 9.41 6.67 5.83
CA HIS A 307 9.42 7.44 7.08
C HIS A 307 9.40 6.53 8.32
N SER A 308 8.69 5.39 8.27
CA SER A 308 8.75 4.39 9.36
C SER A 308 10.14 3.79 9.50
N GLY A 309 10.83 3.55 8.38
CA GLY A 309 12.22 3.11 8.35
C GLY A 309 13.20 4.13 8.94
N LEU A 310 12.97 5.44 8.69
CA LEU A 310 13.76 6.49 9.34
C LEU A 310 13.62 6.47 10.86
N VAL A 311 12.41 6.19 11.37
CA VAL A 311 12.19 6.01 12.83
C VAL A 311 12.91 4.75 13.31
N ALA A 312 12.79 3.65 12.59
CA ALA A 312 13.42 2.37 12.93
C ALA A 312 14.95 2.47 12.99
N LYS A 313 15.56 3.27 12.11
CA LYS A 313 17.00 3.52 12.12
C LYS A 313 17.47 3.97 13.51
N TYR A 314 16.80 4.94 14.13
CA TYR A 314 17.17 5.42 15.46
C TYR A 314 17.08 4.30 16.52
N ALA A 315 16.03 3.49 16.48
CA ALA A 315 15.83 2.40 17.42
C ALA A 315 16.85 1.27 17.24
N ILE A 316 17.07 0.82 16.01
CA ILE A 316 18.03 -0.25 15.70
C ILE A 316 19.44 0.19 16.12
N GLU A 317 19.91 1.36 15.67
CA GLU A 317 21.24 1.87 16.03
C GLU A 317 21.41 2.04 17.55
N HIS A 318 20.36 2.49 18.25
CA HIS A 318 20.41 2.70 19.69
C HIS A 318 20.51 1.39 20.47
N TRP A 319 19.63 0.41 20.17
CA TRP A 319 19.51 -0.82 20.94
C TRP A 319 20.51 -1.90 20.53
N THR A 320 20.88 -1.97 19.25
CA THR A 320 21.74 -3.03 18.71
C THR A 320 23.18 -2.61 18.48
N ARG A 321 23.44 -1.31 18.34
CA ARG A 321 24.70 -0.70 17.89
C ARG A 321 25.12 -1.14 16.48
N LEU A 322 24.19 -1.68 15.70
CA LEU A 322 24.39 -1.95 14.28
C LEU A 322 24.24 -0.65 13.46
N PRO A 323 25.12 -0.37 12.50
CA PRO A 323 24.92 0.73 11.57
C PRO A 323 23.71 0.46 10.68
N VAL A 324 22.88 1.49 10.48
CA VAL A 324 21.69 1.40 9.63
C VAL A 324 21.79 2.40 8.51
N GLU A 325 21.80 1.92 7.29
CA GLU A 325 21.53 2.73 6.12
C GLU A 325 20.03 2.65 5.76
N ILE A 326 19.50 3.72 5.19
CA ILE A 326 18.14 3.73 4.68
C ILE A 326 18.11 4.40 3.32
N ASP A 327 17.34 3.85 2.39
CA ASP A 327 17.23 4.38 1.04
C ASP A 327 15.80 4.33 0.51
N ILE A 328 15.50 5.23 -0.41
CA ILE A 328 14.26 5.19 -1.18
C ILE A 328 14.38 4.03 -2.16
N ALA A 329 13.39 3.14 -2.16
CA ALA A 329 13.48 1.88 -2.91
C ALA A 329 13.65 2.09 -4.43
N SER A 330 13.05 3.14 -5.02
CA SER A 330 13.21 3.48 -6.44
C SER A 330 14.66 3.82 -6.83
N GLU A 331 15.46 4.36 -5.89
CA GLU A 331 16.84 4.78 -6.13
C GLU A 331 17.85 3.68 -5.76
N PHE A 332 17.50 2.84 -4.78
CA PHE A 332 18.39 1.86 -4.17
C PHE A 332 19.10 0.97 -5.18
N ARG A 333 18.37 0.34 -6.10
CA ARG A 333 18.94 -0.60 -7.07
C ARG A 333 19.84 0.07 -8.10
N TYR A 334 19.61 1.35 -8.40
CA TYR A 334 20.36 2.07 -9.43
C TYR A 334 21.66 2.69 -8.92
N ARG A 335 21.78 2.93 -7.61
CA ARG A 335 23.00 3.48 -7.02
C ARG A 335 24.07 2.44 -6.69
N ASP A 336 23.81 1.15 -6.95
CA ASP A 336 24.73 0.05 -6.67
C ASP A 336 25.18 0.01 -5.19
N PRO A 337 24.25 -0.28 -4.25
CA PRO A 337 24.54 -0.25 -2.82
C PRO A 337 25.54 -1.33 -2.42
N VAL A 338 26.36 -1.04 -1.39
CA VAL A 338 27.34 -2.01 -0.88
C VAL A 338 26.63 -3.00 0.03
N LEU A 339 26.39 -4.20 -0.46
CA LEU A 339 25.69 -5.30 0.20
C LEU A 339 26.59 -6.54 0.29
N GLY A 340 26.24 -7.45 1.19
CA GLY A 340 26.96 -8.73 1.36
C GLY A 340 26.15 -9.70 2.22
N PRO A 341 26.67 -10.91 2.46
CA PRO A 341 25.98 -11.95 3.23
C PRO A 341 25.76 -11.57 4.71
N ASP A 342 26.53 -10.62 5.21
CA ASP A 342 26.41 -10.11 6.58
C ASP A 342 25.50 -8.88 6.68
N THR A 343 24.86 -8.48 5.56
CA THR A 343 23.91 -7.38 5.51
C THR A 343 22.49 -7.92 5.66
N LEU A 344 21.70 -7.33 6.56
CA LEU A 344 20.27 -7.55 6.68
C LEU A 344 19.54 -6.44 5.93
N THR A 345 18.90 -6.74 4.81
CA THR A 345 18.03 -5.80 4.10
C THR A 345 16.60 -5.94 4.61
N LEU A 346 16.08 -4.87 5.20
CA LEU A 346 14.71 -4.76 5.70
C LEU A 346 13.87 -4.03 4.66
N ALA A 347 13.02 -4.76 3.95
CA ALA A 347 12.08 -4.21 2.99
C ALA A 347 10.72 -3.95 3.65
N VAL A 348 10.25 -2.70 3.63
CA VAL A 348 9.01 -2.30 4.31
C VAL A 348 7.97 -1.88 3.29
N SER A 349 6.84 -2.58 3.25
CA SER A 349 5.71 -2.27 2.36
C SER A 349 4.40 -2.75 2.97
N GLN A 350 3.42 -1.87 3.11
CA GLN A 350 2.10 -2.23 3.64
C GLN A 350 1.45 -3.35 2.82
N SER A 351 1.40 -3.21 1.51
CA SER A 351 0.80 -4.20 0.60
C SER A 351 1.72 -5.38 0.29
N GLY A 352 3.05 -5.19 0.42
CA GLY A 352 4.03 -6.15 -0.06
C GLY A 352 4.04 -6.34 -1.58
N GLU A 353 3.40 -5.41 -2.32
CA GLU A 353 3.26 -5.42 -3.78
C GLU A 353 3.77 -4.12 -4.43
N THR A 354 4.41 -3.22 -3.68
CA THR A 354 5.01 -1.99 -4.22
C THR A 354 6.20 -2.38 -5.08
N ILE A 355 6.13 -2.08 -6.37
CA ILE A 355 7.12 -2.58 -7.36
C ILE A 355 8.54 -2.12 -7.05
N ASP A 356 8.73 -0.85 -6.73
CA ASP A 356 10.05 -0.33 -6.37
C ASP A 356 10.66 -1.06 -5.17
N THR A 357 9.83 -1.36 -4.14
CA THR A 357 10.29 -2.09 -2.95
C THR A 357 10.59 -3.55 -3.27
N LEU A 358 9.80 -4.19 -4.14
CA LEU A 358 10.05 -5.56 -4.60
C LEU A 358 11.36 -5.64 -5.39
N GLU A 359 11.56 -4.74 -6.33
CA GLU A 359 12.78 -4.73 -7.15
C GLU A 359 14.03 -4.40 -6.32
N ALA A 360 13.92 -3.49 -5.34
CA ALA A 360 14.99 -3.23 -4.39
C ALA A 360 15.32 -4.48 -3.54
N ALA A 361 14.29 -5.19 -3.07
CA ALA A 361 14.43 -6.43 -2.32
C ALA A 361 15.08 -7.55 -3.15
N ARG A 362 14.65 -7.73 -4.40
CA ARG A 362 15.22 -8.69 -5.37
C ARG A 362 16.68 -8.37 -5.65
N HIS A 363 16.99 -7.09 -5.87
CA HIS A 363 18.37 -6.63 -6.08
C HIS A 363 19.25 -6.95 -4.86
N ALA A 364 18.78 -6.63 -3.64
CA ALA A 364 19.52 -6.94 -2.42
C ALA A 364 19.81 -8.45 -2.26
N ARG A 365 18.81 -9.30 -2.54
CA ARG A 365 18.96 -10.75 -2.51
C ARG A 365 19.95 -11.28 -3.56
N GLN A 366 19.92 -10.74 -4.78
CA GLN A 366 20.90 -11.08 -5.83
C GLN A 366 22.33 -10.73 -5.43
N GLN A 367 22.52 -9.68 -4.61
CA GLN A 367 23.82 -9.29 -4.05
C GLN A 367 24.21 -10.12 -2.81
N GLY A 368 23.38 -11.10 -2.41
CA GLY A 368 23.64 -12.01 -1.30
C GLY A 368 23.23 -11.50 0.08
N SER A 369 22.50 -10.36 0.17
CA SER A 369 21.96 -9.85 1.43
C SER A 369 20.84 -10.74 1.96
N ILE A 370 20.75 -10.88 3.29
CA ILE A 370 19.61 -11.51 3.97
C ILE A 370 18.41 -10.58 3.82
N LEU A 371 17.28 -11.08 3.32
CA LEU A 371 16.08 -10.29 3.07
C LEU A 371 15.01 -10.53 4.14
N LEU A 372 14.64 -9.48 4.87
CA LEU A 372 13.52 -9.49 5.81
C LEU A 372 12.43 -8.54 5.32
N ALA A 373 11.18 -9.00 5.33
CA ALA A 373 10.01 -8.19 4.97
C ALA A 373 9.24 -7.72 6.22
N VAL A 374 8.79 -6.47 6.21
CA VAL A 374 7.72 -5.98 7.11
C VAL A 374 6.51 -5.62 6.24
N THR A 375 5.41 -6.37 6.37
CA THR A 375 4.23 -6.20 5.54
C THR A 375 2.94 -6.47 6.32
N ASN A 376 1.82 -5.91 5.85
CA ASN A 376 0.49 -6.19 6.41
C ASN A 376 -0.24 -7.32 5.65
N SER A 377 0.16 -7.58 4.41
CA SER A 377 -0.54 -8.51 3.51
C SER A 377 0.09 -9.89 3.55
N VAL A 378 -0.61 -10.84 4.17
CA VAL A 378 -0.23 -12.25 4.19
C VAL A 378 -0.23 -12.79 2.76
N GLY A 379 0.84 -13.52 2.39
CA GLY A 379 0.97 -14.12 1.07
C GLY A 379 1.30 -13.12 -0.06
N SER A 380 1.65 -11.88 0.26
CA SER A 380 2.13 -10.91 -0.73
C SER A 380 3.45 -11.37 -1.38
N SER A 381 3.79 -10.78 -2.53
CA SER A 381 5.02 -11.09 -3.26
C SER A 381 6.26 -10.90 -2.38
N LEU A 382 6.33 -9.77 -1.68
CA LEU A 382 7.44 -9.48 -0.78
C LEU A 382 7.55 -10.52 0.35
N ALA A 383 6.41 -10.94 0.94
CA ALA A 383 6.38 -11.95 2.00
C ALA A 383 6.84 -13.34 1.52
N ARG A 384 6.54 -13.70 0.27
CA ARG A 384 6.96 -14.99 -0.31
C ARG A 384 8.42 -15.00 -0.73
N GLU A 385 8.94 -13.86 -1.18
CA GLU A 385 10.32 -13.76 -1.66
C GLU A 385 11.34 -13.53 -0.54
N ALA A 386 10.91 -13.05 0.64
CA ALA A 386 11.78 -12.78 1.77
C ALA A 386 12.23 -14.08 2.48
N ASP A 387 13.45 -14.04 3.05
CA ASP A 387 13.98 -15.11 3.92
C ASP A 387 13.24 -15.16 5.26
N GLY A 388 12.72 -14.02 5.70
CA GLY A 388 11.88 -13.87 6.89
C GLY A 388 10.85 -12.77 6.75
N VAL A 389 9.75 -12.86 7.54
CA VAL A 389 8.65 -11.89 7.49
C VAL A 389 8.24 -11.47 8.90
N ILE A 390 7.88 -10.21 9.05
CA ILE A 390 7.14 -9.70 10.21
C ILE A 390 5.84 -9.11 9.70
N TYR A 391 4.72 -9.73 10.05
CA TYR A 391 3.40 -9.21 9.75
C TYR A 391 2.98 -8.16 10.78
N THR A 392 2.40 -7.06 10.29
CA THR A 392 1.98 -5.93 11.15
C THR A 392 0.61 -6.15 11.79
N HIS A 393 -0.20 -7.09 11.27
CA HIS A 393 -1.55 -7.41 11.76
C HIS A 393 -2.47 -6.19 11.95
N ALA A 394 -2.32 -5.17 11.09
CA ALA A 394 -3.12 -3.93 11.18
C ALA A 394 -4.56 -4.09 10.68
N GLY A 395 -4.93 -5.27 10.15
CA GLY A 395 -6.18 -5.44 9.41
C GLY A 395 -6.18 -4.68 8.08
N PRO A 396 -7.28 -4.69 7.32
CA PRO A 396 -7.37 -4.00 6.04
C PRO A 396 -7.32 -2.48 6.22
N GLU A 397 -6.52 -1.78 5.40
CA GLU A 397 -6.46 -0.33 5.32
C GLU A 397 -6.84 0.10 3.91
N ILE A 398 -7.97 0.80 3.79
CA ILE A 398 -8.64 1.14 2.52
C ILE A 398 -8.30 2.56 2.06
N GLY A 399 -8.22 3.52 3.00
CA GLY A 399 -7.81 4.89 2.69
C GLY A 399 -6.46 4.91 1.99
N VAL A 400 -6.34 5.68 0.89
CA VAL A 400 -5.09 5.73 0.10
C VAL A 400 -3.93 6.22 0.94
N ALA A 401 -4.12 7.30 1.71
CA ALA A 401 -3.12 7.80 2.64
C ALA A 401 -3.00 6.89 3.88
N ALA A 402 -1.83 6.30 4.08
CA ALA A 402 -1.59 5.38 5.19
C ALA A 402 -1.67 6.07 6.57
N THR A 403 -2.30 5.39 7.54
CA THR A 403 -2.44 5.86 8.92
C THR A 403 -2.09 4.78 9.94
N LYS A 404 -2.97 3.80 10.17
CA LYS A 404 -2.74 2.71 11.13
C LYS A 404 -1.57 1.80 10.72
N THR A 405 -1.37 1.59 9.42
CA THR A 405 -0.25 0.77 8.95
C THR A 405 1.09 1.46 9.18
N PHE A 406 1.17 2.78 9.17
CA PHE A 406 2.37 3.51 9.58
C PHE A 406 2.73 3.26 11.05
N ALA A 407 1.74 3.38 11.96
CA ALA A 407 1.93 3.10 13.38
C ALA A 407 2.40 1.66 13.62
N THR A 408 1.75 0.69 12.96
CA THR A 408 2.10 -0.73 13.12
C THR A 408 3.42 -1.11 12.45
N GLN A 409 3.82 -0.45 11.37
CA GLN A 409 5.16 -0.59 10.80
C GLN A 409 6.25 -0.14 11.78
N MET A 410 6.08 1.01 12.43
CA MET A 410 7.02 1.47 13.47
C MET A 410 7.12 0.46 14.62
N VAL A 411 5.96 0.01 15.13
CA VAL A 411 5.90 -0.98 16.24
C VAL A 411 6.58 -2.30 15.84
N SER A 412 6.31 -2.81 14.64
CA SER A 412 6.94 -4.04 14.13
C SER A 412 8.46 -3.90 14.01
N GLN A 413 8.94 -2.75 13.58
CA GLN A 413 10.37 -2.47 13.47
C GLN A 413 11.04 -2.27 14.84
N TYR A 414 10.32 -1.75 15.84
CA TYR A 414 10.80 -1.71 17.24
C TYR A 414 10.93 -3.13 17.81
N ILE A 415 9.95 -4.00 17.56
CA ILE A 415 10.01 -5.41 17.95
C ILE A 415 11.25 -6.08 17.33
N LEU A 416 11.49 -5.86 16.03
CA LEU A 416 12.68 -6.36 15.36
C LEU A 416 13.97 -5.84 15.98
N ALA A 417 14.05 -4.54 16.26
CA ALA A 417 15.24 -3.93 16.86
C ALA A 417 15.56 -4.52 18.22
N MET A 418 14.55 -4.72 19.06
CA MET A 418 14.73 -5.37 20.38
C MET A 418 15.04 -6.86 20.23
N TYR A 419 14.45 -7.57 19.25
CA TYR A 419 14.78 -8.97 18.99
C TYR A 419 16.24 -9.13 18.55
N LEU A 420 16.72 -8.28 17.64
CA LEU A 420 18.14 -8.23 17.27
C LEU A 420 19.02 -7.93 18.48
N ALA A 421 18.61 -7.00 19.35
CA ALA A 421 19.35 -6.68 20.57
C ALA A 421 19.38 -7.87 21.53
N GLN A 422 18.28 -8.61 21.69
CA GLN A 422 18.20 -9.83 22.48
C GLN A 422 19.15 -10.92 21.95
N VAL A 423 19.09 -11.21 20.64
CA VAL A 423 19.91 -12.24 19.99
C VAL A 423 21.41 -11.92 20.08
N ARG A 424 21.76 -10.66 19.96
CA ARG A 424 23.16 -10.16 20.01
C ARG A 424 23.65 -9.90 21.43
N GLY A 425 22.77 -9.89 22.43
CA GLY A 425 23.11 -9.58 23.81
C GLY A 425 23.55 -8.13 24.01
N SER A 426 23.09 -7.19 23.20
CA SER A 426 23.40 -5.76 23.31
C SER A 426 22.50 -5.01 24.29
N MET A 427 21.39 -5.61 24.73
CA MET A 427 20.53 -5.15 25.80
C MET A 427 20.35 -6.26 26.86
N PHE A 428 20.21 -5.87 28.11
CA PHE A 428 19.84 -6.80 29.16
C PHE A 428 18.35 -7.16 29.09
N PRO A 429 17.96 -8.37 29.55
CA PRO A 429 16.55 -8.78 29.53
C PRO A 429 15.61 -7.81 30.26
N GLU A 430 16.08 -7.16 31.33
CA GLU A 430 15.33 -6.19 32.11
C GLU A 430 15.07 -4.90 31.33
N GLU A 431 16.03 -4.43 30.55
CA GLU A 431 15.90 -3.27 29.67
C GLU A 431 14.89 -3.54 28.56
N ILE A 432 14.95 -4.73 27.94
CA ILE A 432 13.97 -5.16 26.93
C ILE A 432 12.56 -5.20 27.55
N ALA A 433 12.42 -5.78 28.74
CA ALA A 433 11.13 -5.87 29.44
C ALA A 433 10.56 -4.48 29.79
N GLU A 434 11.41 -3.50 30.12
CA GLU A 434 10.98 -2.12 30.36
C GLU A 434 10.45 -1.48 29.07
N VAL A 435 11.17 -1.59 27.95
CA VAL A 435 10.71 -1.07 26.65
C VAL A 435 9.40 -1.74 26.23
N LEU A 436 9.28 -3.06 26.36
CA LEU A 436 8.04 -3.79 26.04
C LEU A 436 6.87 -3.31 26.91
N THR A 437 7.11 -3.02 28.19
CA THR A 437 6.09 -2.48 29.09
C THR A 437 5.59 -1.11 28.59
N ARG A 438 6.51 -0.24 28.18
CA ARG A 438 6.15 1.07 27.59
C ARG A 438 5.47 0.93 26.23
N MET A 439 5.86 -0.04 25.40
CA MET A 439 5.16 -0.32 24.14
C MET A 439 3.73 -0.82 24.36
N ALA A 440 3.49 -1.61 25.40
CA ALA A 440 2.14 -2.05 25.76
C ALA A 440 1.22 -0.90 26.22
N GLU A 441 1.75 0.26 26.59
CA GLU A 441 1.01 1.47 26.93
C GLU A 441 0.66 2.34 25.70
N LEU A 442 1.38 2.17 24.56
CA LEU A 442 1.18 2.95 23.35
C LEU A 442 -0.30 2.99 22.86
N PRO A 443 -1.08 1.89 22.89
CA PRO A 443 -2.48 1.96 22.50
C PRO A 443 -3.28 2.98 23.28
N ARG A 444 -3.08 3.08 24.60
CA ARG A 444 -3.74 4.06 25.47
C ARG A 444 -3.26 5.49 25.15
N ASP A 445 -1.97 5.67 24.92
CA ASP A 445 -1.39 6.98 24.66
C ASP A 445 -1.83 7.50 23.26
N VAL A 446 -1.94 6.62 22.28
CA VAL A 446 -2.53 6.90 20.96
C VAL A 446 -4.02 7.27 21.09
N GLU A 447 -4.79 6.54 21.90
CA GLU A 447 -6.21 6.85 22.15
C GLU A 447 -6.37 8.26 22.77
N ARG A 448 -5.49 8.63 23.70
CA ARG A 448 -5.45 9.97 24.28
C ARG A 448 -5.09 11.04 23.25
N ALA A 449 -4.15 10.76 22.34
CA ALA A 449 -3.78 11.66 21.25
C ALA A 449 -4.94 11.83 20.24
N ILE A 450 -5.73 10.79 19.96
CA ILE A 450 -6.98 10.89 19.18
C ILE A 450 -7.97 11.83 19.86
N GLY A 451 -8.02 11.87 21.18
CA GLY A 451 -8.85 12.80 21.96
C GLY A 451 -8.56 14.28 21.69
N LEU A 452 -7.47 14.62 21.03
CA LEU A 452 -7.15 15.99 20.57
C LEU A 452 -7.97 16.42 19.34
N ASP A 453 -8.75 15.53 18.73
CA ASP A 453 -9.50 15.78 17.50
C ASP A 453 -10.26 17.12 17.49
N PRO A 454 -11.01 17.53 18.54
CA PRO A 454 -11.70 18.82 18.53
C PRO A 454 -10.74 20.02 18.45
N GLN A 455 -9.61 19.97 19.14
CA GLN A 455 -8.61 21.05 19.14
C GLN A 455 -7.90 21.13 17.77
N VAL A 456 -7.57 19.97 17.19
CA VAL A 456 -6.94 19.88 15.87
C VAL A 456 -7.90 20.41 14.79
N ARG A 457 -9.19 20.09 14.89
CA ARG A 457 -10.23 20.62 13.97
C ARG A 457 -10.34 22.14 14.02
N GLU A 458 -10.26 22.73 15.22
CA GLU A 458 -10.26 24.20 15.38
C GLU A 458 -9.03 24.83 14.70
N LEU A 459 -7.84 24.26 14.90
CA LEU A 459 -6.62 24.71 14.24
C LEU A 459 -6.71 24.56 12.71
N ALA A 460 -7.20 23.43 12.22
CA ALA A 460 -7.39 23.21 10.79
C ALA A 460 -8.30 24.28 10.17
N ALA A 461 -9.40 24.65 10.86
CA ALA A 461 -10.31 25.70 10.39
C ALA A 461 -9.64 27.09 10.32
N ARG A 462 -8.69 27.36 11.21
CA ARG A 462 -7.92 28.60 11.20
C ARG A 462 -6.98 28.71 10.02
N PHE A 463 -6.37 27.60 9.60
CA PHE A 463 -5.30 27.58 8.62
C PHE A 463 -5.71 26.92 7.28
N GLN A 464 -6.97 26.57 7.07
CA GLN A 464 -7.43 25.84 5.87
C GLN A 464 -7.11 26.53 4.54
N ASP A 465 -7.03 27.86 4.54
CA ASP A 465 -6.78 28.67 3.33
C ASP A 465 -5.29 28.86 3.05
N GLN A 466 -4.41 28.43 3.93
CA GLN A 466 -2.97 28.51 3.73
C GLN A 466 -2.50 27.50 2.66
N HIS A 467 -1.62 27.94 1.78
CA HIS A 467 -1.14 27.14 0.66
C HIS A 467 0.23 26.51 0.91
N ASP A 468 1.03 27.10 1.78
CA ASP A 468 2.39 26.67 2.09
C ASP A 468 2.52 26.40 3.58
N TRP A 469 3.03 25.19 3.92
CA TRP A 469 3.20 24.74 5.29
C TRP A 469 4.59 24.15 5.49
N LEU A 470 5.21 24.45 6.61
CA LEU A 470 6.47 23.84 7.00
C LEU A 470 6.25 22.92 8.21
N PHE A 471 6.88 21.75 8.16
CA PHE A 471 6.90 20.80 9.26
C PHE A 471 8.34 20.64 9.73
N VAL A 472 8.58 20.76 11.02
CA VAL A 472 9.94 20.71 11.55
C VAL A 472 10.04 19.77 12.76
N GLY A 473 11.15 19.06 12.83
CA GLY A 473 11.46 18.18 13.95
C GLY A 473 12.95 17.97 14.11
N ARG A 474 13.34 17.40 15.23
CA ARG A 474 14.71 16.95 15.48
C ARG A 474 14.69 15.50 15.96
N HIS A 475 15.80 14.77 15.68
CA HIS A 475 15.93 13.37 16.08
C HIS A 475 14.72 12.58 15.62
N THR A 476 14.04 11.81 16.48
CA THR A 476 12.82 11.05 16.14
C THR A 476 11.62 11.93 15.73
N GLY A 477 11.61 13.21 16.11
CA GLY A 477 10.60 14.17 15.64
C GLY A 477 10.74 14.57 14.17
N TYR A 478 11.91 14.40 13.55
CA TYR A 478 12.10 14.71 12.14
C TYR A 478 11.34 13.75 11.20
N PRO A 479 11.45 12.43 11.32
CA PRO A 479 10.62 11.52 10.53
C PRO A 479 9.11 11.75 10.71
N ALA A 480 8.67 12.07 11.93
CA ALA A 480 7.26 12.41 12.19
C ALA A 480 6.83 13.69 11.46
N ALA A 481 7.70 14.71 11.43
CA ALA A 481 7.46 15.94 10.67
C ALA A 481 7.36 15.68 9.16
N LEU A 482 8.22 14.81 8.60
CA LEU A 482 8.14 14.38 7.20
C LEU A 482 6.81 13.70 6.91
N GLU A 483 6.36 12.81 7.78
CA GLU A 483 5.08 12.09 7.63
C GLU A 483 3.89 13.05 7.70
N GLY A 484 3.89 14.01 8.64
CA GLY A 484 2.86 15.04 8.73
C GLY A 484 2.76 15.89 7.46
N ALA A 485 3.90 16.31 6.91
CA ALA A 485 3.97 17.04 5.64
C ALA A 485 3.46 16.19 4.48
N LEU A 486 3.83 14.91 4.43
CA LEU A 486 3.36 13.98 3.40
C LEU A 486 1.83 13.83 3.46
N LYS A 487 1.26 13.55 4.65
CA LYS A 487 -0.19 13.40 4.81
C LYS A 487 -0.94 14.66 4.39
N LEU A 488 -0.46 15.84 4.77
CA LEU A 488 -1.12 17.09 4.40
C LEU A 488 -1.14 17.29 2.87
N LYS A 489 0.00 17.10 2.19
CA LYS A 489 0.06 17.26 0.72
C LYS A 489 -0.76 16.23 -0.03
N GLU A 490 -0.77 14.98 0.42
CA GLU A 490 -1.48 13.89 -0.26
C GLU A 490 -2.99 14.12 -0.36
N ILE A 491 -3.63 14.56 0.74
CA ILE A 491 -5.09 14.59 0.82
C ILE A 491 -5.69 15.99 0.71
N SER A 492 -4.92 17.07 0.97
CA SER A 492 -5.41 18.44 0.90
C SER A 492 -4.89 19.22 -0.32
N TYR A 493 -3.87 18.67 -1.02
CA TYR A 493 -3.18 19.29 -2.16
C TYR A 493 -2.47 20.61 -1.82
N VAL A 494 -2.17 20.81 -0.54
CA VAL A 494 -1.42 21.94 -0.02
C VAL A 494 0.07 21.63 -0.17
N HIS A 495 0.88 22.63 -0.52
CA HIS A 495 2.32 22.49 -0.53
C HIS A 495 2.83 22.42 0.91
N ALA A 496 3.35 21.26 1.31
CA ALA A 496 3.83 20.99 2.66
C ALA A 496 5.20 20.30 2.61
N GLU A 497 6.17 20.83 3.35
CA GLU A 497 7.53 20.29 3.39
C GLU A 497 8.00 20.03 4.82
N GLY A 498 8.70 18.90 5.01
CA GLY A 498 9.29 18.52 6.28
C GLY A 498 10.80 18.74 6.30
N TYR A 499 11.33 19.34 7.38
CA TYR A 499 12.76 19.59 7.52
C TYR A 499 13.30 19.18 8.89
N PRO A 500 14.57 18.75 8.98
CA PRO A 500 15.27 18.78 10.25
C PRO A 500 15.36 20.24 10.70
N ALA A 501 14.84 20.56 11.89
CA ALA A 501 14.72 21.96 12.33
C ALA A 501 16.05 22.72 12.32
N GLY A 502 17.19 22.01 12.48
CA GLY A 502 18.52 22.62 12.36
C GLY A 502 18.89 23.08 10.95
N GLU A 503 18.34 22.41 9.93
CA GLU A 503 18.63 22.72 8.51
C GLU A 503 17.87 23.94 7.99
N LEU A 504 16.88 24.44 8.72
CA LEU A 504 16.16 25.66 8.32
C LEU A 504 17.11 26.82 7.96
N LYS A 505 18.20 26.98 8.73
CA LYS A 505 19.21 28.04 8.54
C LYS A 505 20.00 27.91 7.24
N HIS A 506 20.01 26.75 6.63
CA HIS A 506 20.78 26.45 5.42
C HIS A 506 19.98 26.60 4.13
N GLY A 507 18.86 27.34 4.18
CA GLY A 507 18.04 27.66 3.00
C GLY A 507 16.55 27.79 3.31
N PRO A 508 15.87 26.77 3.84
CA PRO A 508 14.41 26.73 3.95
C PRO A 508 13.79 27.87 4.78
N ILE A 509 14.54 28.46 5.70
CA ILE A 509 14.07 29.61 6.50
C ILE A 509 13.71 30.82 5.64
N ALA A 510 14.20 30.88 4.40
CA ALA A 510 13.84 31.92 3.43
C ALA A 510 12.36 31.87 3.02
N LEU A 511 11.69 30.73 3.21
CA LEU A 511 10.26 30.54 2.94
C LEU A 511 9.37 31.03 4.09
N VAL A 512 9.96 31.35 5.24
CA VAL A 512 9.22 31.81 6.42
C VAL A 512 8.87 33.29 6.28
N GLU A 513 7.58 33.58 6.19
CA GLU A 513 7.01 34.94 6.17
C GLU A 513 5.85 35.04 7.17
N GLU A 514 5.26 36.21 7.30
CA GLU A 514 4.20 36.50 8.27
C GLU A 514 2.96 35.60 8.00
N GLY A 515 2.53 34.86 9.01
CA GLY A 515 1.33 34.02 8.96
C GLY A 515 1.55 32.62 8.38
N VAL A 516 2.75 32.27 7.89
CA VAL A 516 3.04 30.90 7.43
C VAL A 516 2.93 29.91 8.61
N PRO A 517 2.12 28.85 8.50
CA PRO A 517 2.03 27.84 9.54
C PRO A 517 3.29 26.96 9.56
N VAL A 518 3.88 26.84 10.74
CA VAL A 518 5.01 25.95 11.01
C VAL A 518 4.59 24.94 12.07
N VAL A 519 4.45 23.67 11.68
CA VAL A 519 4.14 22.57 12.60
C VAL A 519 5.44 22.03 13.18
N ALA A 520 5.62 22.14 14.49
CA ALA A 520 6.83 21.78 15.19
C ALA A 520 6.60 20.55 16.08
N VAL A 521 7.31 19.43 15.81
CA VAL A 521 7.34 18.26 16.70
C VAL A 521 8.36 18.54 17.80
N ALA A 522 7.88 18.89 18.99
CA ALA A 522 8.66 19.42 20.11
C ALA A 522 8.39 18.68 21.44
N THR A 523 8.35 17.35 21.39
CA THR A 523 8.24 16.53 22.60
C THR A 523 9.50 16.58 23.45
N THR A 524 9.37 16.34 24.74
CA THR A 524 10.49 16.32 25.69
C THR A 524 11.47 15.22 25.33
N CYS A 525 12.71 15.61 25.04
CA CYS A 525 13.80 14.71 24.65
C CYS A 525 15.15 15.41 24.85
N HIS A 526 16.25 14.71 24.62
CA HIS A 526 17.60 15.28 24.80
C HIS A 526 17.90 16.48 23.87
N VAL A 527 17.22 16.62 22.73
CA VAL A 527 17.37 17.73 21.77
C VAL A 527 16.31 18.84 21.94
N TYR A 528 15.40 18.70 22.90
CA TYR A 528 14.30 19.65 23.14
C TYR A 528 14.74 21.12 23.27
N PRO A 529 15.82 21.48 24.02
CA PRO A 529 16.28 22.88 24.10
C PRO A 529 16.68 23.47 22.73
N LYS A 530 17.18 22.61 21.84
CA LYS A 530 17.51 23.02 20.46
C LYS A 530 16.26 23.24 19.63
N MET A 531 15.21 22.43 19.87
CA MET A 531 13.93 22.58 19.21
C MET A 531 13.28 23.92 19.59
N LEU A 532 13.25 24.30 20.87
CA LEU A 532 12.75 25.59 21.33
C LEU A 532 13.46 26.76 20.62
N SER A 533 14.80 26.69 20.50
CA SER A 533 15.57 27.71 19.75
C SER A 533 15.13 27.81 18.29
N ASN A 534 14.92 26.68 17.60
CA ASN A 534 14.50 26.70 16.21
C ASN A 534 13.06 27.27 16.06
N ILE A 535 12.17 26.97 17.00
CA ILE A 535 10.82 27.56 17.04
C ILE A 535 10.90 29.07 17.20
N GLN A 536 11.74 29.59 18.10
CA GLN A 536 11.95 31.04 18.27
C GLN A 536 12.47 31.70 16.99
N GLU A 537 13.33 31.02 16.23
CA GLU A 537 13.90 31.54 14.98
C GLU A 537 12.85 31.75 13.89
N VAL A 538 11.93 30.78 13.71
CA VAL A 538 10.84 30.92 12.71
C VAL A 538 9.79 31.91 13.19
N ARG A 539 9.45 31.91 14.48
CA ARG A 539 8.52 32.88 15.07
C ARG A 539 9.01 34.31 14.94
N ALA A 540 10.30 34.56 15.10
CA ALA A 540 10.90 35.87 14.93
C ALA A 540 10.76 36.43 13.49
N ARG A 541 10.38 35.59 12.54
CA ARG A 541 10.13 35.95 11.13
C ARG A 541 8.65 35.99 10.77
N GLY A 542 7.77 35.92 11.79
CA GLY A 542 6.32 36.02 11.60
C GLY A 542 5.58 34.70 11.41
N ALA A 543 6.25 33.55 11.52
CA ALA A 543 5.57 32.25 11.45
C ALA A 543 4.51 32.08 12.56
N GLU A 544 3.40 31.45 12.21
CA GLU A 544 2.40 30.94 13.16
C GLU A 544 2.77 29.49 13.52
N VAL A 545 3.25 29.28 14.75
CA VAL A 545 3.78 27.98 15.18
C VAL A 545 2.70 27.15 15.86
N ILE A 546 2.50 25.94 15.36
CA ILE A 546 1.69 24.87 15.94
C ILE A 546 2.67 23.81 16.51
N ALA A 547 2.81 23.76 17.82
CA ALA A 547 3.70 22.80 18.47
C ALA A 547 2.94 21.55 18.93
N ILE A 548 3.48 20.37 18.61
CA ILE A 548 3.09 19.12 19.24
C ILE A 548 4.10 18.86 20.35
N ALA A 549 3.66 18.96 21.60
CA ALA A 549 4.51 18.96 22.78
C ALA A 549 4.06 17.92 23.81
N THR A 550 4.95 17.58 24.74
CA THR A 550 4.62 16.69 25.85
C THR A 550 3.66 17.39 26.81
N GLU A 551 2.67 16.66 27.30
CA GLU A 551 1.68 17.12 28.28
C GLU A 551 2.37 17.77 29.50
N GLY A 552 1.85 18.94 29.93
CA GLY A 552 2.37 19.68 31.06
C GLY A 552 3.62 20.52 30.75
N ASP A 553 4.10 20.56 29.52
CA ASP A 553 5.21 21.43 29.12
C ASP A 553 4.80 22.90 29.16
N THR A 554 5.41 23.66 30.07
CA THR A 554 5.14 25.09 30.22
C THR A 554 6.04 25.96 29.33
N GLN A 555 7.24 25.49 28.98
CA GLN A 555 8.22 26.28 28.23
C GLN A 555 7.79 26.45 26.75
N ILE A 556 7.14 25.44 26.18
CA ILE A 556 6.68 25.49 24.79
C ILE A 556 5.64 26.61 24.58
N ARG A 557 4.83 26.92 25.61
CA ARG A 557 3.80 27.98 25.55
C ARG A 557 4.38 29.39 25.43
N ASP A 558 5.63 29.58 25.81
CA ASP A 558 6.31 30.86 25.67
C ASP A 558 6.79 31.09 24.22
N VAL A 559 6.97 30.02 23.46
CA VAL A 559 7.58 30.08 22.12
C VAL A 559 6.64 29.67 20.97
N ALA A 560 5.51 29.01 21.23
CA ALA A 560 4.53 28.61 20.23
C ALA A 560 3.18 29.29 20.47
N GLN A 561 2.49 29.68 19.40
CA GLN A 561 1.14 30.26 19.49
C GLN A 561 0.07 29.22 19.77
N HIS A 562 0.24 28.03 19.22
CA HIS A 562 -0.71 26.91 19.35
C HIS A 562 0.04 25.68 19.85
N VAL A 563 -0.54 25.00 20.84
CA VAL A 563 0.08 23.81 21.45
C VAL A 563 -0.93 22.68 21.50
N LEU A 564 -0.57 21.54 20.92
CA LEU A 564 -1.27 20.26 21.05
C LEU A 564 -0.45 19.37 22.00
N GLU A 565 -1.02 19.05 23.16
CA GLU A 565 -0.32 18.29 24.19
C GLU A 565 -0.59 16.79 24.03
N VAL A 566 0.47 16.01 23.80
CA VAL A 566 0.42 14.55 23.71
C VAL A 566 0.96 13.92 25.01
N PRO A 567 0.55 12.67 25.33
CA PRO A 567 1.07 11.95 26.48
C PRO A 567 2.60 11.86 26.50
N GLU A 568 3.17 11.86 27.71
CA GLU A 568 4.60 11.60 27.87
C GLU A 568 4.95 10.18 27.42
N THR A 569 5.82 10.07 26.44
CA THR A 569 6.23 8.83 25.82
C THR A 569 7.76 8.79 25.69
N PRO A 570 8.43 7.64 25.92
CA PRO A 570 9.87 7.53 25.69
C PRO A 570 10.28 8.05 24.31
N GLU A 571 11.41 8.75 24.22
CA GLU A 571 11.84 9.47 23.03
C GLU A 571 11.79 8.63 21.74
N LEU A 572 12.28 7.38 21.79
CA LEU A 572 12.27 6.48 20.62
C LEU A 572 10.86 6.02 20.23
N LEU A 573 9.91 5.96 21.16
CA LEU A 573 8.55 5.52 20.94
C LEU A 573 7.60 6.70 20.60
N SER A 574 8.01 7.93 20.89
CA SER A 574 7.18 9.13 20.72
C SER A 574 6.65 9.34 19.29
N PRO A 575 7.32 8.94 18.20
CA PRO A 575 6.78 9.08 16.83
C PRO A 575 5.41 8.43 16.65
N VAL A 576 5.12 7.31 17.31
CA VAL A 576 3.83 6.62 17.22
C VAL A 576 2.69 7.50 17.72
N VAL A 577 2.94 8.28 18.77
CA VAL A 577 1.92 9.12 19.41
C VAL A 577 1.79 10.48 18.71
N VAL A 578 2.92 11.12 18.37
CA VAL A 578 2.91 12.47 17.77
C VAL A 578 2.36 12.51 16.35
N THR A 579 2.38 11.39 15.64
CA THR A 579 1.79 11.32 14.28
C THR A 579 0.27 11.38 14.28
N VAL A 580 -0.39 11.02 15.35
CA VAL A 580 -1.86 11.07 15.45
C VAL A 580 -2.42 12.50 15.23
N PRO A 581 -2.01 13.53 15.98
CA PRO A 581 -2.48 14.89 15.73
C PRO A 581 -2.03 15.44 14.36
N LEU A 582 -0.92 14.96 13.78
CA LEU A 582 -0.51 15.31 12.41
C LEU A 582 -1.46 14.72 11.37
N GLN A 583 -1.87 13.47 11.52
CA GLN A 583 -2.87 12.81 10.67
C GLN A 583 -4.24 13.50 10.77
N LEU A 584 -4.70 13.82 11.98
CA LEU A 584 -5.95 14.54 12.20
C LEU A 584 -5.90 15.95 11.59
N LEU A 585 -4.77 16.66 11.70
CA LEU A 585 -4.60 17.99 11.10
C LEU A 585 -4.74 17.91 9.57
N ALA A 586 -4.04 16.98 8.94
CA ALA A 586 -4.14 16.76 7.50
C ALA A 586 -5.58 16.40 7.09
N TYR A 587 -6.23 15.50 7.83
CA TYR A 587 -7.62 15.09 7.63
C TYR A 587 -8.58 16.30 7.66
N HIS A 588 -8.54 17.09 8.72
CA HIS A 588 -9.47 18.22 8.86
C HIS A 588 -9.23 19.33 7.85
N VAL A 589 -7.97 19.66 7.54
CA VAL A 589 -7.65 20.61 6.47
C VAL A 589 -8.21 20.13 5.13
N ALA A 590 -8.04 18.87 4.80
CA ALA A 590 -8.56 18.27 3.58
C ALA A 590 -10.10 18.31 3.52
N ARG A 591 -10.78 17.93 4.61
CA ARG A 591 -12.24 17.96 4.70
C ARG A 591 -12.81 19.37 4.55
N LEU A 592 -12.18 20.37 5.17
CA LEU A 592 -12.59 21.78 5.07
C LEU A 592 -12.36 22.35 3.67
N ARG A 593 -11.34 21.87 2.96
CA ARG A 593 -11.09 22.20 1.55
C ARG A 593 -11.98 21.44 0.58
N GLY A 594 -12.81 20.49 1.06
CA GLY A 594 -13.72 19.72 0.23
C GLY A 594 -13.05 18.66 -0.64
N THR A 595 -11.84 18.21 -0.28
CA THR A 595 -11.12 17.17 -1.01
C THR A 595 -11.53 15.77 -0.53
N ASP A 596 -11.39 14.76 -1.40
CA ASP A 596 -11.61 13.36 -1.07
C ASP A 596 -10.39 12.83 -0.30
N VAL A 597 -10.58 12.48 0.98
CA VAL A 597 -9.50 12.00 1.86
C VAL A 597 -9.21 10.52 1.69
N ASP A 598 -10.19 9.74 1.23
CA ASP A 598 -10.06 8.30 1.04
C ASP A 598 -9.44 7.97 -0.33
N GLN A 599 -9.80 8.77 -1.36
CA GLN A 599 -9.34 8.62 -2.75
C GLN A 599 -8.82 9.97 -3.29
N PRO A 600 -7.68 10.47 -2.78
CA PRO A 600 -7.12 11.73 -3.25
C PRO A 600 -6.66 11.61 -4.72
N ARG A 601 -6.85 12.70 -5.47
CA ARG A 601 -6.51 12.73 -6.91
C ARG A 601 -5.05 12.33 -7.17
N ASN A 602 -4.80 11.62 -8.27
CA ASN A 602 -3.48 11.24 -8.74
C ASN A 602 -2.70 10.32 -7.78
N LEU A 603 -3.36 9.67 -6.83
CA LEU A 603 -2.75 8.72 -5.91
C LEU A 603 -3.50 7.39 -5.91
N ALA A 604 -2.77 6.31 -5.75
CA ALA A 604 -3.28 4.97 -5.54
C ALA A 604 -2.66 4.36 -4.29
N LYS A 605 -3.41 3.47 -3.61
CA LYS A 605 -2.99 2.86 -2.34
C LYS A 605 -1.67 2.09 -2.45
N SER A 606 -1.42 1.46 -3.59
CA SER A 606 -0.20 0.68 -3.84
C SER A 606 0.23 0.86 -5.29
N VAL A 607 1.50 1.13 -5.52
CA VAL A 607 2.11 1.33 -6.86
C VAL A 607 2.76 0.01 -7.28
N THR A 608 2.19 -0.64 -8.31
CA THR A 608 2.67 -1.96 -8.82
C THR A 608 3.22 -1.89 -10.23
N VAL A 609 3.42 -0.70 -10.75
CA VAL A 609 4.07 -0.42 -12.04
C VAL A 609 5.12 0.65 -11.84
N GLU A 610 6.23 0.55 -12.58
CA GLU A 610 7.26 1.58 -12.63
C GLU A 610 6.88 2.73 -13.55
#